data_6c22bafafaa7cda6cf1c4d2f1b5a2330
#
_entry.id   6c22bafafaa7cda6cf1c4d2f1b5a2330
#
_cell.length_a   1.000
_cell.length_b   1.000
_cell.length_c   1.000
_cell.angle_alpha   90.00
_cell.angle_beta   90.00
_cell.angle_gamma   90.00
#
_symmetry.space_group_name_H-M   'P 1'
#
loop_
_entity.id
_entity.type
_entity.pdbx_description
1 polymer ?
#
loop_
_entity_poly.entity_id
_entity_poly.type
_entity_poly.pdbx_seq_one_letter_code
_entity_poly.pdbx_strand_id
1 'polypeptide(L)'
;MRSKNEKYCNLYIYRTSLPFVREVGKYVIKTVVFVLFFFVLQCYAYSQKTSEYEELKKRITEKQQYFSTIYSSSDSAKQKNVVQQVQAYLATTITDSLFSYWYGTPWNFNGTTKIPKQGNIACGFFVTGILSDVGFQIPRVKWAQSASEPVILKVATNIQRFHNQPMSKLIDYLNKQGDGLYIVGLDCHVGFISKSGNTFRFIHSSYYRPEIGVMAEPLEGRNPLNDSKYRIIGKLLDVEMTQNWLKGVVYK
;
A
#
# COMPACT_ATOMS: atom_id res chain seq x y z
N MET A 1 44.91 72.57 28.12
CA MET A 1 45.60 71.55 27.25
C MET A 1 44.76 70.26 27.31
N ARG A 2 43.87 69.99 26.38
CA ARG A 2 43.10 68.76 26.23
C ARG A 2 43.71 67.95 25.08
N SER A 3 44.02 66.70 25.37
CA SER A 3 44.79 65.79 24.52
C SER A 3 44.00 65.32 23.32
N LYS A 4 44.71 65.32 22.16
CA LYS A 4 44.21 64.97 20.80
C LYS A 4 44.16 63.44 20.53
N ASN A 5 43.99 62.59 21.53
CA ASN A 5 44.21 61.15 21.32
C ASN A 5 42.97 60.27 21.31
N GLU A 6 41.73 60.84 21.28
CA GLU A 6 40.50 59.98 21.29
C GLU A 6 39.90 59.71 19.90
N LYS A 7 40.45 60.22 18.79
CA LYS A 7 39.83 60.06 17.46
C LYS A 7 40.33 58.88 16.63
N TYR A 8 41.31 58.12 17.06
CA TYR A 8 41.88 57.03 16.26
C TYR A 8 41.48 55.60 16.65
N CYS A 9 40.76 55.43 17.76
CA CYS A 9 40.41 54.08 18.24
C CYS A 9 39.15 53.51 17.62
N ASN A 10 38.25 54.30 17.02
CA ASN A 10 36.95 53.85 16.50
C ASN A 10 36.93 53.48 15.01
N LEU A 11 38.02 53.67 14.26
CA LEU A 11 38.06 53.33 12.83
C LEU A 11 38.65 51.94 12.52
N TYR A 12 39.26 51.31 13.48
CA TYR A 12 39.94 50.03 13.26
C TYR A 12 39.01 48.79 13.46
N ILE A 13 37.93 48.93 14.22
CA ILE A 13 37.04 47.83 14.53
C ILE A 13 36.03 47.53 13.39
N TYR A 14 35.68 48.53 12.59
CA TYR A 14 34.71 48.34 11.50
C TYR A 14 35.29 47.74 10.22
N ARG A 15 36.60 47.71 10.04
CA ARG A 15 37.21 47.22 8.79
C ARG A 15 37.57 45.74 8.79
N THR A 16 37.58 45.08 9.95
CA THR A 16 37.94 43.64 10.09
C THR A 16 36.74 42.70 10.08
N SER A 17 35.50 43.17 10.26
CA SER A 17 34.29 42.33 10.31
C SER A 17 33.62 42.12 8.94
N LEU A 18 33.85 42.99 7.96
CA LEU A 18 33.22 42.92 6.65
C LEU A 18 33.59 41.68 5.81
N PRO A 19 34.84 41.16 5.78
CA PRO A 19 35.16 39.96 5.02
C PRO A 19 34.59 38.70 5.66
N PHE A 20 34.54 38.61 7.00
CA PHE A 20 33.98 37.45 7.71
C PHE A 20 32.46 37.32 7.49
N VAL A 21 31.71 38.43 7.59
CA VAL A 21 30.27 38.43 7.34
C VAL A 21 29.93 38.07 5.89
N ARG A 22 30.77 38.50 4.95
CA ARG A 22 30.60 38.19 3.51
C ARG A 22 30.88 36.71 3.21
N GLU A 23 31.85 36.09 3.84
CA GLU A 23 32.13 34.65 3.67
C GLU A 23 31.06 33.79 4.34
N VAL A 24 30.64 34.07 5.58
CA VAL A 24 29.52 33.39 6.23
C VAL A 24 28.25 33.50 5.39
N GLY A 25 27.94 34.66 4.83
CA GLY A 25 26.80 34.85 3.94
C GLY A 25 26.85 33.94 2.70
N LYS A 26 28.01 33.70 2.09
CA LYS A 26 28.18 32.82 0.95
C LYS A 26 27.92 31.33 1.33
N TYR A 27 28.36 30.90 2.49
CA TYR A 27 28.10 29.52 3.00
C TYR A 27 26.64 29.35 3.30
N VAL A 28 25.97 30.28 3.95
CA VAL A 28 24.54 30.26 4.22
C VAL A 28 23.74 30.17 2.92
N ILE A 29 24.05 30.99 1.93
CA ILE A 29 23.36 30.94 0.64
C ILE A 29 23.57 29.59 -0.06
N LYS A 30 24.79 29.08 -0.10
CA LYS A 30 25.08 27.74 -0.69
C LYS A 30 24.30 26.65 -0.01
N THR A 31 24.24 26.66 1.34
CA THR A 31 23.47 25.68 2.11
C THR A 31 21.97 25.77 1.83
N VAL A 32 21.43 26.97 1.79
CA VAL A 32 20.01 27.20 1.48
C VAL A 32 19.67 26.73 0.05
N VAL A 33 20.50 27.05 -0.93
CA VAL A 33 20.33 26.61 -2.32
C VAL A 33 20.41 25.07 -2.41
N PHE A 34 21.35 24.44 -1.70
CA PHE A 34 21.47 23.00 -1.68
C PHE A 34 20.25 22.32 -1.05
N VAL A 35 19.75 22.85 0.07
CA VAL A 35 18.53 22.34 0.74
C VAL A 35 17.31 22.50 -0.17
N LEU A 36 17.14 23.64 -0.82
CA LEU A 36 16.05 23.89 -1.77
C LEU A 36 16.12 22.95 -2.97
N PHE A 37 17.31 22.74 -3.53
CA PHE A 37 17.52 21.81 -4.64
C PHE A 37 17.16 20.37 -4.25
N PHE A 38 17.57 19.93 -3.06
CA PHE A 38 17.23 18.60 -2.53
C PHE A 38 15.73 18.45 -2.32
N PHE A 39 15.07 19.48 -1.81
CA PHE A 39 13.62 19.50 -1.62
C PHE A 39 12.87 19.43 -2.97
N VAL A 40 13.33 20.17 -3.99
CA VAL A 40 12.74 20.09 -5.33
C VAL A 40 12.91 18.71 -5.95
N LEU A 41 14.08 18.07 -5.78
CA LEU A 41 14.29 16.70 -6.25
C LEU A 41 13.36 15.69 -5.55
N GLN A 42 13.15 15.83 -4.24
CA GLN A 42 12.22 14.97 -3.50
C GLN A 42 10.77 15.16 -3.97
N CYS A 43 10.34 16.41 -4.17
CA CYS A 43 9.01 16.73 -4.70
C CYS A 43 8.82 16.15 -6.11
N TYR A 44 9.83 16.24 -6.98
CA TYR A 44 9.79 15.67 -8.32
C TYR A 44 9.68 14.16 -8.31
N ALA A 45 10.54 13.45 -7.56
CA ALA A 45 10.50 12.00 -7.43
C ALA A 45 9.17 11.49 -6.84
N TYR A 46 8.60 12.27 -5.93
CA TYR A 46 7.31 11.98 -5.32
C TYR A 46 6.14 12.14 -6.32
N SER A 47 6.14 13.23 -7.09
CA SER A 47 5.15 13.48 -8.15
C SER A 47 5.20 12.38 -9.22
N GLN A 48 6.38 11.92 -9.59
CA GLN A 48 6.58 10.84 -10.55
C GLN A 48 5.97 9.52 -10.06
N LYS A 49 6.19 9.12 -8.80
CA LYS A 49 5.60 7.89 -8.24
C LYS A 49 4.08 7.91 -8.20
N THR A 50 3.48 9.05 -7.92
CA THR A 50 2.02 9.21 -7.95
C THR A 50 1.48 9.05 -9.36
N SER A 51 2.16 9.64 -10.35
CA SER A 51 1.82 9.49 -11.76
C SER A 51 1.94 8.05 -12.24
N GLU A 52 2.98 7.31 -11.83
CA GLU A 52 3.18 5.90 -12.15
C GLU A 52 2.08 5.01 -11.57
N TYR A 53 1.59 5.30 -10.38
CA TYR A 53 0.49 4.56 -9.76
C TYR A 53 -0.85 4.77 -10.49
N GLU A 54 -1.16 6.00 -10.88
CA GLU A 54 -2.35 6.30 -11.69
C GLU A 54 -2.25 5.65 -13.07
N GLU A 55 -1.07 5.66 -13.68
CA GLU A 55 -0.84 4.97 -14.96
C GLU A 55 -0.99 3.45 -14.83
N LEU A 56 -0.55 2.85 -13.71
CA LEU A 56 -0.81 1.43 -13.43
C LEU A 56 -2.32 1.15 -13.39
N LYS A 57 -3.11 1.95 -12.68
CA LYS A 57 -4.57 1.78 -12.62
C LYS A 57 -5.23 1.92 -13.99
N LYS A 58 -4.75 2.85 -14.80
CA LYS A 58 -5.21 3.00 -16.19
C LYS A 58 -4.93 1.74 -17.00
N ARG A 59 -3.70 1.20 -16.95
CA ARG A 59 -3.35 -0.07 -17.62
C ARG A 59 -4.19 -1.25 -17.13
N ILE A 60 -4.53 -1.30 -15.84
CA ILE A 60 -5.44 -2.32 -15.28
C ILE A 60 -6.83 -2.20 -15.93
N THR A 61 -7.37 -0.98 -16.06
CA THR A 61 -8.67 -0.73 -16.70
C THR A 61 -8.65 -1.13 -18.18
N GLU A 62 -7.60 -0.79 -18.90
CA GLU A 62 -7.42 -1.17 -20.31
C GLU A 62 -7.33 -2.71 -20.46
N LYS A 63 -6.61 -3.39 -19.57
CA LYS A 63 -6.54 -4.85 -19.53
C LYS A 63 -7.89 -5.50 -19.20
N GLN A 64 -8.65 -4.92 -18.29
CA GLN A 64 -10.00 -5.38 -17.98
C GLN A 64 -10.90 -5.32 -19.23
N GLN A 65 -10.91 -4.19 -19.92
CA GLN A 65 -11.66 -4.03 -21.16
C GLN A 65 -11.26 -5.04 -22.23
N TYR A 66 -9.96 -5.22 -22.43
CA TYR A 66 -9.40 -6.21 -23.36
C TYR A 66 -9.88 -7.63 -23.05
N PHE A 67 -9.71 -8.11 -21.82
CA PHE A 67 -10.12 -9.45 -21.44
C PHE A 67 -11.65 -9.61 -21.42
N SER A 68 -12.41 -8.59 -21.04
CA SER A 68 -13.86 -8.57 -21.10
C SER A 68 -14.39 -8.76 -22.53
N THR A 69 -13.80 -8.08 -23.50
CA THR A 69 -14.14 -8.21 -24.92
C THR A 69 -13.91 -9.64 -25.42
N ILE A 70 -12.72 -10.20 -25.11
CA ILE A 70 -12.40 -11.58 -25.50
C ILE A 70 -13.36 -12.58 -24.83
N TYR A 71 -13.58 -12.42 -23.51
CA TYR A 71 -14.47 -13.30 -22.75
C TYR A 71 -15.88 -13.31 -23.31
N SER A 72 -16.43 -12.14 -23.63
CA SER A 72 -17.80 -12.01 -24.15
C SER A 72 -17.99 -12.57 -25.56
N SER A 73 -16.93 -12.59 -26.38
CA SER A 73 -16.98 -13.10 -27.77
C SER A 73 -16.53 -14.57 -27.89
N SER A 74 -16.18 -15.22 -26.79
CA SER A 74 -15.61 -16.58 -26.79
C SER A 74 -16.64 -17.65 -26.44
N ASP A 75 -16.43 -18.87 -26.96
CA ASP A 75 -17.10 -20.07 -26.51
C ASP A 75 -16.67 -20.49 -25.09
N SER A 76 -17.37 -21.45 -24.49
CA SER A 76 -17.13 -21.90 -23.11
C SER A 76 -15.71 -22.41 -22.85
N ALA A 77 -15.06 -23.03 -23.80
CA ALA A 77 -13.70 -23.55 -23.65
C ALA A 77 -12.68 -22.40 -23.60
N LYS A 78 -12.82 -21.43 -24.50
CA LYS A 78 -12.01 -20.21 -24.53
C LYS A 78 -12.28 -19.33 -23.33
N GLN A 79 -13.53 -19.20 -22.87
CA GLN A 79 -13.88 -18.47 -21.65
C GLN A 79 -13.16 -19.01 -20.42
N LYS A 80 -13.09 -20.35 -20.28
CA LYS A 80 -12.32 -20.98 -19.20
C LYS A 80 -10.84 -20.61 -19.23
N ASN A 81 -10.23 -20.60 -20.43
CA ASN A 81 -8.84 -20.18 -20.60
C ASN A 81 -8.64 -18.69 -20.25
N VAL A 82 -9.54 -17.81 -20.70
CA VAL A 82 -9.51 -16.38 -20.34
C VAL A 82 -9.58 -16.18 -18.85
N VAL A 83 -10.47 -16.90 -18.14
CA VAL A 83 -10.55 -16.84 -16.67
C VAL A 83 -9.23 -17.21 -16.01
N GLN A 84 -8.57 -18.28 -16.45
CA GLN A 84 -7.27 -18.68 -15.90
C GLN A 84 -6.18 -17.61 -16.16
N GLN A 85 -6.15 -17.01 -17.35
CA GLN A 85 -5.21 -15.93 -17.64
C GLN A 85 -5.46 -14.69 -16.76
N VAL A 86 -6.73 -14.34 -16.55
CA VAL A 86 -7.12 -13.21 -15.71
C VAL A 86 -6.80 -13.48 -14.24
N GLN A 87 -7.01 -14.70 -13.74
CA GLN A 87 -6.61 -15.08 -12.38
C GLN A 87 -5.11 -14.85 -12.16
N ALA A 88 -4.26 -15.33 -13.08
CA ALA A 88 -2.83 -15.12 -13.01
C ALA A 88 -2.46 -13.63 -13.10
N TYR A 89 -3.06 -12.89 -14.04
CA TYR A 89 -2.86 -11.45 -14.19
C TYR A 89 -3.21 -10.67 -12.93
N LEU A 90 -4.38 -10.92 -12.33
CA LEU A 90 -4.83 -10.23 -11.12
C LEU A 90 -3.93 -10.57 -9.92
N ALA A 91 -3.58 -11.84 -9.75
CA ALA A 91 -2.68 -12.27 -8.69
C ALA A 91 -1.34 -11.52 -8.77
N THR A 92 -0.66 -11.57 -9.92
CA THR A 92 0.62 -10.87 -10.14
C THR A 92 0.48 -9.35 -9.99
N THR A 93 -0.58 -8.76 -10.55
CA THR A 93 -0.80 -7.30 -10.44
C THR A 93 -0.96 -6.86 -9.00
N ILE A 94 -1.68 -7.62 -8.17
CA ILE A 94 -1.86 -7.31 -6.75
C ILE A 94 -0.55 -7.51 -5.99
N THR A 95 0.09 -8.70 -6.12
CA THR A 95 1.24 -9.06 -5.28
C THR A 95 2.52 -8.31 -5.65
N ASP A 96 2.80 -8.15 -6.93
CA ASP A 96 4.09 -7.65 -7.39
C ASP A 96 4.06 -6.14 -7.69
N SER A 97 2.87 -5.61 -8.01
CA SER A 97 2.73 -4.19 -8.36
C SER A 97 2.01 -3.40 -7.27
N LEU A 98 0.70 -3.64 -7.04
CA LEU A 98 -0.09 -2.79 -6.14
C LEU A 98 0.48 -2.77 -4.72
N PHE A 99 0.80 -3.92 -4.14
CA PHE A 99 1.37 -3.96 -2.78
C PHE A 99 2.68 -3.16 -2.67
N SER A 100 3.55 -3.21 -3.68
CA SER A 100 4.84 -2.52 -3.68
C SER A 100 4.70 -1.00 -3.60
N TYR A 101 3.68 -0.42 -4.25
CA TYR A 101 3.39 1.01 -4.13
C TYR A 101 2.95 1.38 -2.71
N TRP A 102 2.14 0.53 -2.08
CA TRP A 102 1.54 0.81 -0.77
C TRP A 102 2.49 0.59 0.41
N TYR A 103 3.52 -0.25 0.28
CA TYR A 103 4.48 -0.48 1.38
C TYR A 103 5.07 0.84 1.89
N GLY A 104 5.06 1.01 3.23
CA GLY A 104 5.52 2.22 3.89
C GLY A 104 4.49 3.36 3.93
N THR A 105 3.21 3.11 3.56
CA THR A 105 2.13 4.07 3.83
C THR A 105 1.74 3.97 5.30
N PRO A 106 1.89 5.04 6.11
CA PRO A 106 1.63 5.00 7.55
C PRO A 106 0.20 4.58 7.90
N TRP A 107 0.06 3.91 9.04
CA TRP A 107 -1.26 3.56 9.55
C TRP A 107 -1.84 4.66 10.44
N ASN A 108 -3.15 4.85 10.35
CA ASN A 108 -3.95 5.57 11.34
C ASN A 108 -5.36 4.99 11.32
N PHE A 109 -6.01 4.91 12.48
CA PHE A 109 -7.38 4.39 12.60
C PHE A 109 -8.37 5.10 11.66
N ASN A 110 -8.22 6.42 11.53
CA ASN A 110 -9.04 7.27 10.66
C ASN A 110 -8.42 7.47 9.26
N GLY A 111 -7.37 6.73 8.91
CA GLY A 111 -6.66 6.84 7.63
C GLY A 111 -7.50 6.33 6.48
N THR A 112 -7.72 7.15 5.46
CA THR A 112 -8.60 6.85 4.32
C THR A 112 -7.97 7.13 2.97
N THR A 113 -6.65 7.40 2.93
CA THR A 113 -5.98 7.84 1.70
C THR A 113 -6.24 6.90 0.51
N LYS A 114 -6.25 7.48 -0.67
CA LYS A 114 -6.33 6.75 -1.95
C LYS A 114 -5.00 6.74 -2.69
N ILE A 115 -4.02 7.46 -2.18
CA ILE A 115 -2.72 7.63 -2.82
C ILE A 115 -1.66 7.01 -1.93
N PRO A 116 -0.91 6.02 -2.44
CA PRO A 116 0.18 5.39 -1.70
C PRO A 116 1.17 6.41 -1.15
N LYS A 117 1.60 6.24 0.11
CA LYS A 117 2.59 7.09 0.80
C LYS A 117 2.20 8.55 0.98
N GLN A 118 0.94 8.90 0.72
CA GLN A 118 0.37 10.21 1.02
C GLN A 118 -0.69 10.10 2.10
N GLY A 119 -0.43 10.68 3.27
CA GLY A 119 -1.31 10.55 4.43
C GLY A 119 -1.26 9.15 5.04
N ASN A 120 -2.36 8.72 5.65
CA ASN A 120 -2.44 7.48 6.40
C ASN A 120 -3.55 6.57 5.86
N ILE A 121 -3.45 5.25 6.15
CA ILE A 121 -4.46 4.29 5.73
C ILE A 121 -4.78 3.29 6.85
N ALA A 122 -6.06 3.10 7.18
CA ALA A 122 -6.53 2.04 8.05
C ALA A 122 -6.59 0.69 7.30
N CYS A 123 -6.58 -0.42 8.05
CA CYS A 123 -6.53 -1.78 7.48
C CYS A 123 -7.69 -2.07 6.51
N GLY A 124 -8.92 -1.69 6.86
CA GLY A 124 -10.08 -1.87 5.99
C GLY A 124 -9.99 -1.04 4.69
N PHE A 125 -9.50 0.21 4.79
CA PHE A 125 -9.29 1.07 3.63
C PHE A 125 -8.14 0.60 2.73
N PHE A 126 -7.11 -0.02 3.31
CA PHE A 126 -6.04 -0.66 2.53
C PHE A 126 -6.58 -1.83 1.71
N VAL A 127 -7.27 -2.79 2.36
CA VAL A 127 -7.82 -3.97 1.67
C VAL A 127 -8.81 -3.56 0.58
N THR A 128 -9.77 -2.71 0.90
CA THR A 128 -10.77 -2.26 -0.09
C THR A 128 -10.18 -1.35 -1.15
N GLY A 129 -9.11 -0.61 -0.83
CA GLY A 129 -8.31 0.15 -1.79
C GLY A 129 -7.68 -0.76 -2.85
N ILE A 130 -6.96 -1.80 -2.44
CA ILE A 130 -6.36 -2.78 -3.36
C ILE A 130 -7.41 -3.44 -4.25
N LEU A 131 -8.54 -3.91 -3.68
CA LEU A 131 -9.61 -4.52 -4.47
C LEU A 131 -10.23 -3.55 -5.48
N SER A 132 -10.43 -2.30 -5.08
CA SER A 132 -10.96 -1.27 -5.97
C SER A 132 -9.95 -0.89 -7.06
N ASP A 133 -8.68 -0.71 -6.71
CA ASP A 133 -7.64 -0.26 -7.64
C ASP A 133 -7.27 -1.34 -8.68
N VAL A 134 -7.46 -2.63 -8.34
CA VAL A 134 -7.33 -3.72 -9.32
C VAL A 134 -8.59 -3.90 -10.20
N GLY A 135 -9.65 -3.10 -10.00
CA GLY A 135 -10.80 -2.99 -10.88
C GLY A 135 -12.10 -3.64 -10.40
N PHE A 136 -12.17 -4.17 -9.15
CA PHE A 136 -13.45 -4.64 -8.62
C PHE A 136 -14.37 -3.47 -8.25
N GLN A 137 -15.61 -3.53 -8.71
CA GLN A 137 -16.65 -2.52 -8.45
C GLN A 137 -17.26 -2.74 -7.07
N ILE A 138 -16.55 -2.31 -6.02
CA ILE A 138 -16.95 -2.48 -4.62
C ILE A 138 -17.33 -1.16 -3.96
N PRO A 139 -18.24 -1.13 -2.97
CA PRO A 139 -18.52 0.06 -2.17
C PRO A 139 -17.41 0.29 -1.14
N ARG A 140 -16.24 0.78 -1.62
CA ARG A 140 -14.97 0.88 -0.88
C ARG A 140 -15.12 1.41 0.55
N VAL A 141 -15.80 2.54 0.73
CA VAL A 141 -15.94 3.19 2.05
C VAL A 141 -16.81 2.34 2.98
N LYS A 142 -17.97 1.90 2.50
CA LYS A 142 -18.90 1.06 3.27
C LYS A 142 -18.21 -0.23 3.75
N TRP A 143 -17.49 -0.91 2.87
CA TRP A 143 -16.79 -2.15 3.23
C TRP A 143 -15.59 -1.91 4.14
N ALA A 144 -14.85 -0.82 3.93
CA ALA A 144 -13.70 -0.48 4.79
C ALA A 144 -14.10 -0.22 6.25
N GLN A 145 -15.33 0.25 6.48
CA GLN A 145 -15.89 0.55 7.79
C GLN A 145 -16.75 -0.59 8.38
N SER A 146 -16.91 -1.69 7.64
CA SER A 146 -17.65 -2.86 8.09
C SER A 146 -16.74 -3.86 8.82
N ALA A 147 -17.35 -4.76 9.59
CA ALA A 147 -16.64 -5.94 10.04
C ALA A 147 -16.09 -6.74 8.84
N SER A 148 -14.91 -7.35 8.99
CA SER A 148 -14.22 -8.00 7.87
C SER A 148 -14.95 -9.24 7.35
N GLU A 149 -15.59 -10.01 8.21
CA GLU A 149 -16.23 -11.26 7.83
C GLU A 149 -17.33 -11.12 6.77
N PRO A 150 -18.34 -10.22 6.88
CA PRO A 150 -19.31 -10.01 5.82
C PRO A 150 -18.72 -9.62 4.47
N VAL A 151 -17.58 -8.93 4.46
CA VAL A 151 -16.85 -8.57 3.24
C VAL A 151 -16.16 -9.80 2.64
N ILE A 152 -15.48 -10.58 3.49
CA ILE A 152 -14.78 -11.81 3.08
C ILE A 152 -15.74 -12.80 2.44
N LEU A 153 -16.93 -12.99 3.03
CA LEU A 153 -17.96 -13.89 2.50
C LEU A 153 -18.48 -13.50 1.12
N LYS A 154 -18.28 -12.24 0.68
CA LYS A 154 -18.69 -11.76 -0.64
C LYS A 154 -17.64 -11.95 -1.73
N VAL A 155 -16.37 -12.03 -1.35
CA VAL A 155 -15.24 -12.00 -2.31
C VAL A 155 -14.35 -13.22 -2.27
N ALA A 156 -14.53 -14.13 -1.32
CA ALA A 156 -13.63 -15.25 -1.13
C ALA A 156 -14.38 -16.58 -1.06
N THR A 157 -13.67 -17.63 -1.44
CA THR A 157 -14.13 -19.02 -1.36
C THR A 157 -13.29 -19.83 -0.39
N ASN A 158 -13.69 -21.10 -0.19
CA ASN A 158 -12.99 -22.01 0.74
C ASN A 158 -12.82 -21.38 2.12
N ILE A 159 -13.91 -20.81 2.65
CA ILE A 159 -13.90 -20.09 3.93
C ILE A 159 -13.59 -21.04 5.09
N GLN A 160 -12.62 -20.65 5.92
CA GLN A 160 -12.28 -21.35 7.16
C GLN A 160 -12.22 -20.36 8.32
N ARG A 161 -12.75 -20.78 9.48
CA ARG A 161 -12.70 -20.02 10.73
C ARG A 161 -11.84 -20.75 11.74
N PHE A 162 -11.04 -19.99 12.48
CA PHE A 162 -10.15 -20.48 13.53
C PHE A 162 -10.45 -19.72 14.82
N HIS A 163 -10.89 -20.41 15.85
CA HIS A 163 -11.14 -19.86 17.17
C HIS A 163 -10.12 -20.44 18.16
N ASN A 164 -9.26 -19.60 18.72
CA ASN A 164 -8.21 -20.00 19.67
C ASN A 164 -7.31 -21.15 19.15
N GLN A 165 -7.10 -21.21 17.84
CA GLN A 165 -6.27 -22.23 17.21
C GLN A 165 -4.84 -21.73 17.02
N PRO A 166 -3.83 -22.60 17.14
CA PRO A 166 -2.44 -22.24 16.86
C PRO A 166 -2.24 -21.90 15.38
N MET A 167 -1.20 -21.12 15.07
CA MET A 167 -0.88 -20.70 13.69
C MET A 167 -0.64 -21.89 12.76
N SER A 168 -0.13 -23.01 13.27
CA SER A 168 0.05 -24.25 12.48
C SER A 168 -1.23 -24.70 11.78
N LYS A 169 -2.41 -24.53 12.38
CA LYS A 169 -3.69 -24.90 11.75
C LYS A 169 -4.03 -23.99 10.57
N LEU A 170 -3.68 -22.71 10.65
CA LEU A 170 -3.82 -21.79 9.51
C LEU A 170 -2.83 -22.15 8.39
N ILE A 171 -1.60 -22.49 8.74
CA ILE A 171 -0.55 -22.91 7.78
C ILE A 171 -0.96 -24.22 7.10
N ASP A 172 -1.49 -25.21 7.85
CA ASP A 172 -2.01 -26.47 7.30
C ASP A 172 -3.13 -26.21 6.28
N TYR A 173 -4.07 -25.32 6.62
CA TYR A 173 -5.13 -24.90 5.70
C TYR A 173 -4.56 -24.27 4.42
N LEU A 174 -3.63 -23.31 4.55
CA LEU A 174 -3.00 -22.66 3.40
C LEU A 174 -2.26 -23.66 2.50
N ASN A 175 -1.56 -24.62 3.10
CA ASN A 175 -0.89 -25.70 2.36
C ASN A 175 -1.87 -26.59 1.58
N LYS A 176 -3.02 -26.89 2.17
CA LYS A 176 -4.09 -27.65 1.51
C LYS A 176 -4.74 -26.85 0.36
N GLN A 177 -4.90 -25.53 0.51
CA GLN A 177 -5.53 -24.67 -0.51
C GLN A 177 -4.57 -24.28 -1.66
N GLY A 178 -3.26 -24.48 -1.45
CA GLY A 178 -2.22 -24.22 -2.45
C GLY A 178 -1.86 -22.74 -2.61
N ASP A 179 -1.06 -22.44 -3.62
CA ASP A 179 -0.58 -21.09 -3.91
C ASP A 179 -1.73 -20.16 -4.29
N GLY A 180 -1.55 -18.86 -3.98
CA GLY A 180 -2.52 -17.83 -4.28
C GLY A 180 -2.58 -16.71 -3.27
N LEU A 181 -3.59 -15.86 -3.47
CA LEU A 181 -3.89 -14.72 -2.62
C LEU A 181 -5.12 -15.05 -1.76
N TYR A 182 -5.03 -14.73 -0.49
CA TYR A 182 -6.08 -14.93 0.50
C TYR A 182 -6.40 -13.62 1.19
N ILE A 183 -7.63 -13.45 1.63
CA ILE A 183 -8.04 -12.39 2.55
C ILE A 183 -8.25 -12.99 3.93
N VAL A 184 -7.79 -12.30 4.97
CA VAL A 184 -7.93 -12.73 6.36
C VAL A 184 -8.51 -11.62 7.21
N GLY A 185 -9.57 -11.93 7.94
CA GLY A 185 -10.20 -11.08 8.95
C GLY A 185 -9.85 -11.61 10.35
N LEU A 186 -9.62 -10.69 11.26
CA LEU A 186 -9.16 -10.92 12.63
C LEU A 186 -10.13 -10.27 13.62
N ASP A 187 -9.88 -10.40 14.92
CA ASP A 187 -10.70 -9.79 15.98
C ASP A 187 -10.96 -8.29 15.72
N CYS A 188 -9.92 -7.54 15.34
CA CYS A 188 -9.98 -6.09 15.13
C CYS A 188 -9.21 -5.64 13.87
N HIS A 189 -8.93 -6.56 12.93
CA HIS A 189 -8.05 -6.25 11.81
C HIS A 189 -8.41 -7.05 10.55
N VAL A 190 -7.87 -6.61 9.41
CA VAL A 190 -8.02 -7.28 8.12
C VAL A 190 -6.75 -7.09 7.29
N GLY A 191 -6.42 -8.10 6.50
CA GLY A 191 -5.28 -8.05 5.60
C GLY A 191 -5.34 -9.14 4.53
N PHE A 192 -4.24 -9.30 3.81
CA PHE A 192 -4.05 -10.35 2.82
C PHE A 192 -2.99 -11.33 3.30
N ILE A 193 -3.09 -12.57 2.82
CA ILE A 193 -1.99 -13.54 2.88
C ILE A 193 -1.65 -13.93 1.45
N SER A 194 -0.40 -13.79 1.05
CA SER A 194 0.11 -14.39 -0.18
C SER A 194 0.88 -15.66 0.14
N LYS A 195 0.61 -16.72 -0.63
CA LYS A 195 1.33 -17.98 -0.56
C LYS A 195 1.93 -18.32 -1.91
N SER A 196 3.21 -18.63 -1.92
CA SER A 196 3.94 -19.13 -3.10
C SER A 196 4.96 -20.18 -2.64
N GLY A 197 4.76 -21.42 -3.04
CA GLY A 197 5.51 -22.54 -2.53
C GLY A 197 5.45 -22.63 -1.01
N ASN A 198 6.61 -22.60 -0.36
CA ASN A 198 6.74 -22.60 1.11
C ASN A 198 6.81 -21.19 1.71
N THR A 199 6.63 -20.14 0.91
CA THR A 199 6.69 -18.75 1.38
C THR A 199 5.30 -18.25 1.67
N PHE A 200 5.11 -17.72 2.88
CA PHE A 200 3.89 -17.07 3.34
C PHE A 200 4.20 -15.64 3.74
N ARG A 201 3.35 -14.68 3.35
CA ARG A 201 3.46 -13.28 3.75
C ARG A 201 2.10 -12.76 4.18
N PHE A 202 2.05 -12.14 5.34
CA PHE A 202 0.90 -11.36 5.80
C PHE A 202 1.09 -9.91 5.38
N ILE A 203 0.20 -9.40 4.52
CA ILE A 203 0.27 -8.04 3.97
C ILE A 203 -0.89 -7.24 4.53
N HIS A 204 -0.60 -6.19 5.28
CA HIS A 204 -1.62 -5.40 5.96
C HIS A 204 -1.13 -3.98 6.27
N SER A 205 -2.05 -3.09 6.67
CA SER A 205 -1.68 -1.80 7.25
C SER A 205 -1.59 -1.94 8.77
N SER A 206 -0.36 -2.02 9.29
CA SER A 206 -0.05 -2.44 10.66
C SER A 206 -0.29 -1.36 11.70
N TYR A 207 -1.19 -1.60 12.65
CA TYR A 207 -1.34 -0.78 13.85
C TYR A 207 -0.33 -1.12 14.95
N TYR A 208 0.41 -2.22 14.81
CA TYR A 208 1.55 -2.55 15.69
C TYR A 208 2.78 -1.71 15.39
N ARG A 209 2.91 -1.25 14.14
CA ARG A 209 4.01 -0.41 13.65
C ARG A 209 3.43 0.70 12.77
N PRO A 210 2.72 1.67 13.39
CA PRO A 210 1.92 2.65 12.65
C PRO A 210 2.76 3.55 11.74
N GLU A 211 4.01 3.82 12.08
CA GLU A 211 4.94 4.61 11.28
C GLU A 211 5.38 3.89 9.99
N ILE A 212 5.46 2.56 10.01
CA ILE A 212 5.72 1.73 8.83
C ILE A 212 4.40 1.54 8.06
N GLY A 213 3.31 1.28 8.80
CA GLY A 213 1.98 1.12 8.28
C GLY A 213 1.84 -0.10 7.37
N VAL A 214 1.68 0.10 6.06
CA VAL A 214 1.54 -1.01 5.12
C VAL A 214 2.85 -1.76 4.97
N MET A 215 2.79 -3.06 5.26
CA MET A 215 3.96 -3.93 5.25
C MET A 215 3.61 -5.39 4.95
N ALA A 216 4.63 -6.16 4.60
CA ALA A 216 4.57 -7.62 4.51
C ALA A 216 5.46 -8.23 5.59
N GLU A 217 4.91 -9.16 6.36
CA GLU A 217 5.64 -9.84 7.43
C GLU A 217 5.34 -11.35 7.45
N PRO A 218 6.15 -12.17 8.13
CA PRO A 218 5.85 -13.59 8.34
C PRO A 218 4.50 -13.79 9.05
N LEU A 219 3.87 -14.94 8.88
CA LEU A 219 2.63 -15.26 9.59
C LEU A 219 2.85 -15.39 11.10
N GLU A 220 4.00 -15.90 11.48
CA GLU A 220 4.43 -16.08 12.87
C GLU A 220 5.21 -14.86 13.37
N GLY A 221 5.35 -14.75 14.70
CA GLY A 221 6.00 -13.64 15.34
C GLY A 221 5.00 -12.66 15.95
N ARG A 222 5.47 -11.49 16.37
CA ARG A 222 4.62 -10.47 17.01
C ARG A 222 3.91 -9.64 15.94
N ASN A 223 2.72 -10.06 15.58
CA ASN A 223 1.86 -9.36 14.62
C ASN A 223 0.37 -9.61 14.91
N PRO A 224 -0.53 -8.78 14.36
CA PRO A 224 -1.98 -8.94 14.59
C PRO A 224 -2.53 -10.31 14.17
N LEU A 225 -1.97 -10.94 13.14
CA LEU A 225 -2.43 -12.24 12.68
C LEU A 225 -2.14 -13.34 13.71
N ASN A 226 -0.91 -13.37 14.23
CA ASN A 226 -0.50 -14.40 15.19
C ASN A 226 -1.17 -14.21 16.55
N ASP A 227 -1.35 -12.97 16.99
CA ASP A 227 -1.89 -12.63 18.31
C ASP A 227 -3.44 -12.70 18.37
N SER A 228 -4.11 -12.76 17.21
CA SER A 228 -5.58 -12.82 17.15
C SER A 228 -6.14 -14.16 17.63
N LYS A 229 -7.22 -14.11 18.39
CA LYS A 229 -7.96 -15.30 18.86
C LYS A 229 -8.95 -15.81 17.83
N TYR A 230 -9.51 -14.91 17.04
CA TYR A 230 -10.39 -15.22 15.93
C TYR A 230 -9.74 -14.88 14.59
N ARG A 231 -9.78 -15.81 13.66
CA ARG A 231 -9.35 -15.62 12.28
C ARG A 231 -10.38 -16.22 11.34
N ILE A 232 -10.82 -15.47 10.35
CA ILE A 232 -11.54 -15.97 9.19
C ILE A 232 -10.69 -15.76 7.96
N ILE A 233 -10.54 -16.78 7.14
CA ILE A 233 -9.75 -16.70 5.91
C ILE A 233 -10.53 -17.28 4.74
N GLY A 234 -10.32 -16.75 3.56
CA GLY A 234 -10.82 -17.30 2.30
C GLY A 234 -9.87 -17.01 1.13
N LYS A 235 -9.91 -17.87 0.12
CA LYS A 235 -9.12 -17.73 -1.09
C LYS A 235 -9.79 -16.72 -2.02
N LEU A 236 -9.01 -15.78 -2.53
CA LEU A 236 -9.43 -14.78 -3.52
C LEU A 236 -9.19 -15.28 -4.95
N LEU A 237 -9.77 -14.57 -5.90
CA LEU A 237 -9.56 -14.76 -7.32
C LEU A 237 -9.96 -16.16 -7.80
N ASP A 238 -11.04 -16.70 -7.25
CA ASP A 238 -11.65 -17.91 -7.79
C ASP A 238 -12.34 -17.63 -9.15
N VAL A 239 -12.99 -18.65 -9.71
CA VAL A 239 -13.65 -18.53 -11.01
C VAL A 239 -14.77 -17.49 -10.97
N GLU A 240 -15.61 -17.49 -9.95
CA GLU A 240 -16.74 -16.56 -9.82
C GLU A 240 -16.28 -15.11 -9.65
N MET A 241 -15.36 -14.87 -8.72
CA MET A 241 -14.79 -13.53 -8.50
C MET A 241 -14.14 -12.99 -9.76
N THR A 242 -13.42 -13.84 -10.50
CA THR A 242 -12.76 -13.47 -11.76
C THR A 242 -13.78 -13.16 -12.87
N GLN A 243 -14.85 -13.95 -12.97
CA GLN A 243 -15.94 -13.66 -13.90
C GLN A 243 -16.67 -12.36 -13.55
N ASN A 244 -16.86 -12.07 -12.27
CA ASN A 244 -17.42 -10.81 -11.80
C ASN A 244 -16.56 -9.61 -12.20
N TRP A 245 -15.25 -9.74 -12.12
CA TRP A 245 -14.30 -8.73 -12.60
C TRP A 245 -14.42 -8.53 -14.12
N LEU A 246 -14.44 -9.61 -14.90
CA LEU A 246 -14.60 -9.57 -16.36
C LEU A 246 -15.92 -8.93 -16.80
N LYS A 247 -17.01 -9.16 -16.07
CA LYS A 247 -18.35 -8.64 -16.37
C LYS A 247 -18.63 -7.26 -15.78
N GLY A 248 -17.68 -6.70 -14.99
CA GLY A 248 -17.89 -5.43 -14.31
C GLY A 248 -19.03 -5.47 -13.28
N VAL A 249 -19.20 -6.60 -12.58
CA VAL A 249 -20.28 -6.78 -11.59
C VAL A 249 -20.09 -5.82 -10.42
N VAL A 250 -21.14 -5.08 -10.09
CA VAL A 250 -21.16 -4.17 -8.94
C VAL A 250 -21.55 -4.92 -7.69
N TYR A 251 -20.64 -5.01 -6.73
CA TYR A 251 -20.90 -5.56 -5.42
C TYR A 251 -21.73 -4.60 -4.55
N LYS A 252 -22.54 -5.14 -3.62
CA LYS A 252 -23.42 -4.36 -2.73
C LYS A 252 -23.04 -4.50 -1.26
#